data_10764102649b6ebc45a0a5c780cf7729
#
_entry.id   10764102649b6ebc45a0a5c780cf7729
#
_cell.length_a   1.000
_cell.length_b   1.000
_cell.length_c   1.000
_cell.angle_alpha   90.00
_cell.angle_beta   90.00
_cell.angle_gamma   90.00
#
_symmetry.space_group_name_H-M   'P 1'
#
loop_
_entity.id
_entity.type
_entity.pdbx_description
1 polymer ?
#
loop_
_entity_poly.entity_id
_entity_poly.type
_entity_poly.pdbx_seq_one_letter_code
_entity_poly.pdbx_strand_id
1 'polypeptide(L)'
;CPHHFGDHGFGGFSLNLDGAYLGDLASSGSDMRRNHAVLALFAMAEASGHEPDVALNIEKRIPVGAGMAGGSADAAATILALNTLWNLDWSIERLQQVAATLGADMPFCLTGGYARGTGFGEQIEQLSENSDAVLELTDQGFAGRLLVGAYQAELRTPEVYAMFDQIGAGATDNNHLQQASISLHPRSGQAIDEALQAGAKQAFVSGSGPSVIAFVPTDDAARAVQSAWQQSRCVDRIIATKAPAHPIVHIIA
;
A
#
# COMPACT_ATOMS: atom_id res chain seq x y z
N CYS A 1 15.91 18.36 -7.36
CA CYS A 1 17.24 17.88 -6.97
C CYS A 1 17.08 16.64 -6.11
N PRO A 2 17.78 15.53 -6.39
CA PRO A 2 17.75 14.37 -5.53
C PRO A 2 18.33 14.73 -4.16
N HIS A 3 17.59 14.46 -3.09
CA HIS A 3 18.09 14.64 -1.74
C HIS A 3 18.99 13.44 -1.38
N HIS A 4 20.30 13.62 -1.49
CA HIS A 4 21.28 12.67 -0.98
C HIS A 4 21.41 12.84 0.53
N PHE A 5 20.93 11.87 1.28
CA PHE A 5 21.20 11.75 2.70
C PHE A 5 22.28 10.67 2.91
N GLY A 6 23.53 11.11 3.03
CA GLY A 6 24.61 10.25 3.48
C GLY A 6 24.74 10.35 5.00
N ASP A 7 24.55 9.26 5.73
CA ASP A 7 24.87 9.22 7.17
C ASP A 7 26.25 8.59 7.38
N HIS A 8 27.10 9.32 8.06
CA HIS A 8 28.43 8.87 8.46
C HIS A 8 28.35 8.32 9.89
N GLY A 9 27.93 7.05 10.05
CA GLY A 9 27.98 6.54 11.42
C GLY A 9 27.50 5.12 11.74
N PHE A 10 26.78 4.45 10.85
CA PHE A 10 26.35 3.06 11.07
C PHE A 10 26.25 2.34 9.74
N GLY A 11 27.24 1.50 9.40
CA GLY A 11 27.25 0.68 8.20
C GLY A 11 27.10 1.49 6.90
N GLY A 12 27.77 1.16 5.83
CA GLY A 12 27.84 1.94 4.59
C GLY A 12 26.57 2.07 3.76
N PHE A 13 25.35 2.10 4.36
CA PHE A 13 24.11 2.23 3.59
C PHE A 13 23.82 3.68 3.20
N SER A 14 23.12 3.85 2.10
CA SER A 14 22.54 5.13 1.69
C SER A 14 21.07 4.96 1.28
N LEU A 15 20.27 6.03 1.47
CA LEU A 15 18.88 6.09 1.06
C LEU A 15 18.67 7.30 0.18
N ASN A 16 18.16 7.08 -1.02
CA ASN A 16 17.67 8.12 -1.91
C ASN A 16 16.17 7.92 -2.16
N LEU A 17 15.39 8.97 -1.92
CA LEU A 17 13.94 8.98 -2.15
C LEU A 17 13.62 9.94 -3.28
N ASP A 18 12.87 9.47 -4.26
CA ASP A 18 12.36 10.25 -5.39
C ASP A 18 10.89 9.89 -5.65
N GLY A 19 10.23 10.64 -6.53
CA GLY A 19 8.87 10.37 -6.95
C GLY A 19 7.88 11.50 -6.61
N ALA A 20 6.67 11.35 -7.15
CA ALA A 20 5.62 12.37 -7.08
C ALA A 20 4.87 12.40 -5.73
N TYR A 21 5.12 11.43 -4.83
CA TYR A 21 4.27 11.19 -3.66
C TYR A 21 5.09 11.10 -2.36
N LEU A 22 6.11 11.93 -2.24
CA LEU A 22 7.01 11.94 -1.08
C LEU A 22 6.33 12.41 0.21
N GLY A 23 5.27 13.25 0.11
CA GLY A 23 4.60 13.80 1.29
C GLY A 23 5.58 14.48 2.23
N ASP A 24 5.43 14.27 3.52
CA ASP A 24 6.31 14.81 4.56
C ASP A 24 7.73 14.20 4.53
N LEU A 25 7.95 13.08 3.83
CA LEU A 25 9.28 12.48 3.67
C LEU A 25 10.25 13.41 2.92
N ALA A 26 9.73 14.34 2.11
CA ALA A 26 10.54 15.32 1.37
C ALA A 26 11.00 16.50 2.24
N SER A 27 10.27 16.81 3.31
CA SER A 27 10.45 18.02 4.13
C SER A 27 11.06 17.73 5.50
N SER A 28 10.98 16.50 5.98
CA SER A 28 11.48 16.14 7.29
C SER A 28 12.94 15.68 7.19
N GLY A 29 13.82 16.29 7.98
CA GLY A 29 15.00 15.61 8.48
C GLY A 29 14.57 14.42 9.35
N SER A 30 13.51 13.71 8.91
CA SER A 30 12.98 12.53 9.57
C SER A 30 14.11 11.53 9.67
N ASP A 31 14.30 11.01 10.87
CA ASP A 31 15.26 9.98 11.15
C ASP A 31 15.07 8.85 10.10
N MET A 32 16.01 8.72 9.17
CA MET A 32 16.01 7.71 8.11
C MET A 32 15.76 6.31 8.67
N ARG A 33 16.11 6.07 9.93
CA ARG A 33 15.87 4.83 10.66
C ARG A 33 14.40 4.48 10.82
N ARG A 34 13.47 5.45 10.62
CA ARG A 34 12.03 5.22 10.62
C ARG A 34 11.47 4.87 9.25
N ASN A 35 12.27 4.99 8.19
CA ASN A 35 11.86 4.57 6.87
C ASN A 35 11.71 3.04 6.84
N HIS A 36 10.59 2.54 6.36
CA HIS A 36 10.29 1.11 6.38
C HIS A 36 11.26 0.27 5.53
N ALA A 37 11.78 0.81 4.43
CA ALA A 37 12.82 0.14 3.65
C ALA A 37 14.14 0.02 4.43
N VAL A 38 14.50 1.04 5.20
CA VAL A 38 15.68 1.01 6.08
C VAL A 38 15.47 0.04 7.24
N LEU A 39 14.29 0.03 7.85
CA LEU A 39 13.96 -0.98 8.86
C LEU A 39 14.07 -2.41 8.30
N ALA A 40 13.59 -2.62 7.08
CA ALA A 40 13.71 -3.90 6.38
C ALA A 40 15.17 -4.29 6.08
N LEU A 41 16.00 -3.33 5.68
CA LEU A 41 17.43 -3.54 5.50
C LEU A 41 18.10 -4.06 6.78
N PHE A 42 17.87 -3.39 7.91
CA PHE A 42 18.46 -3.80 9.18
C PHE A 42 17.91 -5.14 9.68
N ALA A 43 16.61 -5.42 9.52
CA ALA A 43 16.02 -6.70 9.89
C ALA A 43 16.60 -7.85 9.06
N MET A 44 16.80 -7.65 7.77
CA MET A 44 17.43 -8.64 6.89
C MET A 44 18.91 -8.82 7.23
N ALA A 45 19.64 -7.75 7.51
CA ALA A 45 21.05 -7.81 7.92
C ALA A 45 21.22 -8.60 9.22
N GLU A 46 20.40 -8.30 10.25
CA GLU A 46 20.41 -9.03 11.51
C GLU A 46 20.08 -10.52 11.33
N ALA A 47 19.04 -10.82 10.55
CA ALA A 47 18.59 -12.20 10.37
C ALA A 47 19.56 -13.06 9.53
N SER A 48 20.34 -12.43 8.63
CA SER A 48 21.26 -13.13 7.71
C SER A 48 22.73 -13.06 8.13
N GLY A 49 23.09 -12.14 9.02
CA GLY A 49 24.48 -11.87 9.39
C GLY A 49 25.27 -11.07 8.35
N HIS A 50 24.59 -10.45 7.37
CA HIS A 50 25.22 -9.57 6.41
C HIS A 50 25.36 -8.14 6.97
N GLU A 51 26.38 -7.42 6.49
CA GLU A 51 26.48 -5.98 6.76
C GLU A 51 25.45 -5.22 5.92
N PRO A 52 24.81 -4.18 6.47
CA PRO A 52 23.81 -3.39 5.75
C PRO A 52 24.44 -2.36 4.79
N ASP A 53 25.50 -2.76 4.06
CA ASP A 53 26.27 -1.90 3.14
C ASP A 53 25.64 -1.93 1.75
N VAL A 54 24.54 -1.20 1.59
CA VAL A 54 23.80 -1.12 0.32
C VAL A 54 23.28 0.30 0.06
N ALA A 55 23.05 0.63 -1.21
CA ALA A 55 22.37 1.84 -1.63
C ALA A 55 20.91 1.54 -1.96
N LEU A 56 19.98 2.12 -1.22
CA LEU A 56 18.55 2.05 -1.48
C LEU A 56 18.10 3.26 -2.29
N ASN A 57 17.54 3.03 -3.48
CA ASN A 57 16.92 4.06 -4.29
C ASN A 57 15.44 3.73 -4.45
N ILE A 58 14.56 4.58 -3.93
CA ILE A 58 13.12 4.35 -3.89
C ILE A 58 12.39 5.45 -4.66
N GLU A 59 11.67 5.07 -5.70
CA GLU A 59 10.73 5.95 -6.39
C GLU A 59 9.33 5.76 -5.77
N LYS A 60 8.87 6.75 -5.00
CA LYS A 60 7.55 6.71 -4.35
C LYS A 60 6.43 6.94 -5.36
N ARG A 61 5.68 5.88 -5.65
CA ARG A 61 4.49 5.89 -6.51
C ARG A 61 3.18 5.73 -5.73
N ILE A 62 3.25 5.34 -4.46
CA ILE A 62 2.11 5.23 -3.55
C ILE A 62 2.16 6.43 -2.59
N PRO A 63 1.09 7.25 -2.49
CA PRO A 63 1.04 8.37 -1.58
C PRO A 63 1.26 7.95 -0.12
N VAL A 64 1.97 8.79 0.64
CA VAL A 64 2.20 8.57 2.07
C VAL A 64 0.90 8.82 2.84
N GLY A 65 0.65 8.05 3.90
CA GLY A 65 -0.54 8.23 4.76
C GLY A 65 -1.89 7.97 4.09
N ALA A 66 -1.89 7.30 2.93
CA ALA A 66 -3.05 7.15 2.07
C ALA A 66 -3.89 5.88 2.32
N GLY A 67 -3.57 5.07 3.33
CA GLY A 67 -4.26 3.79 3.59
C GLY A 67 -3.95 2.70 2.55
N MET A 68 -2.85 2.83 1.81
CA MET A 68 -2.48 1.90 0.73
C MET A 68 -1.18 1.13 1.01
N ALA A 69 -0.77 1.02 2.26
CA ALA A 69 0.41 0.25 2.71
C ALA A 69 1.70 0.56 1.92
N GLY A 70 1.90 1.82 1.46
CA GLY A 70 3.05 2.20 0.63
C GLY A 70 4.41 1.97 1.32
N GLY A 71 4.50 2.22 2.63
CA GLY A 71 5.71 1.93 3.42
C GLY A 71 5.96 0.42 3.53
N SER A 72 4.90 -0.38 3.69
CA SER A 72 5.00 -1.85 3.72
C SER A 72 5.44 -2.42 2.38
N ALA A 73 4.98 -1.82 1.27
CA ALA A 73 5.44 -2.19 -0.07
C ALA A 73 6.93 -1.88 -0.28
N ASP A 74 7.41 -0.73 0.20
CA ASP A 74 8.84 -0.38 0.14
C ASP A 74 9.69 -1.37 0.95
N ALA A 75 9.24 -1.73 2.16
CA ALA A 75 9.91 -2.73 2.99
C ALA A 75 9.95 -4.11 2.32
N ALA A 76 8.82 -4.58 1.80
CA ALA A 76 8.76 -5.87 1.12
C ALA A 76 9.65 -5.90 -0.13
N ALA A 77 9.65 -4.82 -0.92
CA ALA A 77 10.56 -4.70 -2.07
C ALA A 77 12.02 -4.76 -1.65
N THR A 78 12.38 -4.12 -0.53
CA THR A 78 13.74 -4.18 0.04
C THR A 78 14.10 -5.59 0.47
N ILE A 79 13.20 -6.30 1.18
CA ILE A 79 13.42 -7.70 1.61
C ILE A 79 13.67 -8.61 0.40
N LEU A 80 12.83 -8.51 -0.64
CA LEU A 80 12.97 -9.32 -1.86
C LEU A 80 14.26 -9.01 -2.60
N ALA A 81 14.61 -7.74 -2.73
CA ALA A 81 15.84 -7.31 -3.38
C ALA A 81 17.09 -7.81 -2.64
N LEU A 82 17.11 -7.72 -1.30
CA LEU A 82 18.22 -8.18 -0.47
C LEU A 82 18.35 -9.71 -0.48
N ASN A 83 17.23 -10.44 -0.48
CA ASN A 83 17.25 -11.89 -0.62
C ASN A 83 17.98 -12.30 -1.90
N THR A 84 17.75 -11.58 -2.99
CA THR A 84 18.42 -11.81 -4.27
C THR A 84 19.87 -11.29 -4.26
N LEU A 85 20.10 -10.05 -3.80
CA LEU A 85 21.42 -9.42 -3.82
C LEU A 85 22.45 -10.18 -2.97
N TRP A 86 22.03 -10.66 -1.80
CA TRP A 86 22.90 -11.41 -0.88
C TRP A 86 22.92 -12.91 -1.13
N ASN A 87 22.22 -13.40 -2.18
CA ASN A 87 22.11 -14.82 -2.56
C ASN A 87 21.68 -15.69 -1.37
N LEU A 88 20.67 -15.25 -0.61
CA LEU A 88 20.22 -15.95 0.59
C LEU A 88 19.38 -17.19 0.24
N ASP A 89 18.71 -17.19 -0.91
CA ASP A 89 17.78 -18.23 -1.36
C ASP A 89 16.74 -18.64 -0.30
N TRP A 90 16.32 -17.68 0.52
CA TRP A 90 15.30 -17.92 1.54
C TRP A 90 13.93 -18.09 0.92
N SER A 91 13.16 -19.03 1.48
CA SER A 91 11.77 -19.23 1.08
C SER A 91 10.89 -18.03 1.42
N ILE A 92 9.74 -17.93 0.77
CA ILE A 92 8.79 -16.84 1.01
C ILE A 92 8.31 -16.84 2.48
N GLU A 93 8.13 -18.01 3.07
CA GLU A 93 7.70 -18.15 4.47
C GLU A 93 8.78 -17.58 5.42
N ARG A 94 10.06 -17.79 5.11
CA ARG A 94 11.16 -17.22 5.90
C ARG A 94 11.19 -15.70 5.77
N LEU A 95 10.99 -15.16 4.57
CA LEU A 95 10.90 -13.72 4.32
C LEU A 95 9.69 -13.11 5.03
N GLN A 96 8.53 -13.79 5.03
CA GLN A 96 7.33 -13.37 5.75
C GLN A 96 7.55 -13.31 7.27
N GLN A 97 8.33 -14.23 7.84
CA GLN A 97 8.69 -14.17 9.25
C GLN A 97 9.49 -12.91 9.59
N VAL A 98 10.45 -12.52 8.74
CA VAL A 98 11.19 -11.27 8.92
C VAL A 98 10.25 -10.07 8.73
N ALA A 99 9.43 -10.06 7.70
CA ALA A 99 8.49 -8.98 7.40
C ALA A 99 7.47 -8.75 8.53
N ALA A 100 6.96 -9.82 9.16
CA ALA A 100 6.01 -9.76 10.26
C ALA A 100 6.56 -9.03 11.49
N THR A 101 7.87 -9.01 11.70
CA THR A 101 8.50 -8.24 12.80
C THR A 101 8.42 -6.72 12.59
N LEU A 102 8.19 -6.28 11.36
CA LEU A 102 8.20 -4.88 10.97
C LEU A 102 6.78 -4.29 10.84
N GLY A 103 5.78 -5.13 10.57
CA GLY A 103 4.38 -4.69 10.48
C GLY A 103 3.47 -5.73 9.84
N ALA A 104 2.17 -5.64 10.16
CA ALA A 104 1.17 -6.65 9.77
C ALA A 104 0.93 -6.73 8.24
N ASP A 105 1.02 -5.62 7.51
CA ASP A 105 0.77 -5.60 6.06
C ASP A 105 1.97 -6.10 5.22
N MET A 106 3.17 -6.15 5.82
CA MET A 106 4.41 -6.44 5.08
C MET A 106 4.48 -7.88 4.55
N PRO A 107 4.05 -8.92 5.29
CA PRO A 107 4.02 -10.29 4.77
C PRO A 107 3.19 -10.44 3.50
N PHE A 108 2.04 -9.77 3.39
CA PHE A 108 1.24 -9.75 2.18
C PHE A 108 1.97 -9.07 1.01
N CYS A 109 2.65 -7.95 1.26
CA CYS A 109 3.36 -7.21 0.22
C CYS A 109 4.51 -8.00 -0.43
N LEU A 110 5.01 -9.08 0.21
CA LEU A 110 6.02 -9.96 -0.37
C LEU A 110 5.47 -10.85 -1.50
N THR A 111 4.18 -11.11 -1.51
CA THR A 111 3.53 -12.00 -2.49
C THR A 111 2.55 -11.26 -3.40
N GLY A 112 1.83 -10.29 -2.85
CA GLY A 112 0.72 -9.64 -3.56
C GLY A 112 -0.41 -10.61 -3.88
N GLY A 113 -1.14 -10.37 -4.96
CA GLY A 113 -2.22 -11.24 -5.41
C GLY A 113 -3.46 -11.14 -4.54
N TYR A 114 -4.08 -12.28 -4.27
CA TYR A 114 -5.19 -12.44 -3.33
C TYR A 114 -4.73 -13.25 -2.12
N ALA A 115 -5.03 -12.76 -0.94
CA ALA A 115 -4.70 -13.46 0.29
C ALA A 115 -5.73 -13.19 1.38
N ARG A 116 -5.84 -14.11 2.33
CA ARG A 116 -6.56 -13.92 3.58
C ARG A 116 -5.56 -13.66 4.69
N GLY A 117 -5.67 -12.51 5.36
CA GLY A 117 -4.90 -12.20 6.56
C GLY A 117 -5.70 -12.57 7.81
N THR A 118 -5.06 -13.22 8.79
CA THR A 118 -5.59 -13.52 10.12
C THR A 118 -4.63 -13.02 11.20
N GLY A 119 -4.99 -13.16 12.48
CA GLY A 119 -4.26 -12.52 13.55
C GLY A 119 -4.52 -11.01 13.55
N PHE A 120 -3.44 -10.22 13.53
CA PHE A 120 -3.51 -8.78 13.27
C PHE A 120 -3.34 -8.44 11.76
N GLY A 121 -3.34 -9.45 10.87
CA GLY A 121 -3.12 -9.34 9.44
C GLY A 121 -1.79 -9.93 8.95
N GLU A 122 -0.91 -10.36 9.88
CA GLU A 122 0.42 -10.87 9.57
C GLU A 122 0.44 -12.35 9.13
N GLN A 123 -0.59 -13.11 9.48
CA GLN A 123 -0.71 -14.52 9.08
C GLN A 123 -1.39 -14.61 7.72
N ILE A 124 -0.60 -14.78 6.68
CA ILE A 124 -1.06 -14.73 5.29
C ILE A 124 -1.32 -16.14 4.75
N GLU A 125 -2.56 -16.38 4.33
CA GLU A 125 -2.96 -17.49 3.49
C GLU A 125 -3.10 -16.99 2.05
N GLN A 126 -2.16 -17.38 1.18
CA GLN A 126 -2.22 -17.01 -0.23
C GLN A 126 -3.35 -17.79 -0.92
N LEU A 127 -4.23 -17.07 -1.61
CA LEU A 127 -5.33 -17.68 -2.37
C LEU A 127 -4.90 -17.90 -3.82
N SER A 128 -5.17 -19.10 -4.34
CA SER A 128 -4.97 -19.37 -5.77
C SER A 128 -5.93 -18.54 -6.62
N GLU A 129 -5.42 -17.99 -7.72
CA GLU A 129 -6.25 -17.22 -8.68
C GLU A 129 -7.43 -18.02 -9.26
N ASN A 130 -7.32 -19.36 -9.26
CA ASN A 130 -8.37 -20.25 -9.74
C ASN A 130 -9.24 -20.82 -8.59
N SER A 131 -9.08 -20.37 -7.36
CA SER A 131 -9.93 -20.80 -6.25
C SER A 131 -11.34 -20.21 -6.36
N ASP A 132 -12.33 -20.94 -5.87
CA ASP A 132 -13.73 -20.48 -5.88
C ASP A 132 -13.87 -19.11 -5.21
N ALA A 133 -13.14 -18.87 -4.12
CA ALA A 133 -13.14 -17.58 -3.42
C ALA A 133 -12.63 -16.42 -4.29
N VAL A 134 -11.57 -16.63 -5.08
CA VAL A 134 -11.03 -15.60 -5.98
C VAL A 134 -11.92 -15.41 -7.21
N LEU A 135 -12.51 -16.49 -7.74
CA LEU A 135 -13.48 -16.39 -8.83
C LEU A 135 -14.70 -15.58 -8.40
N GLU A 136 -15.22 -15.84 -7.19
CA GLU A 136 -16.34 -15.08 -6.63
C GLU A 136 -16.00 -13.59 -6.47
N LEU A 137 -14.82 -13.24 -5.92
CA LEU A 137 -14.36 -11.85 -5.81
C LEU A 137 -14.26 -11.18 -7.19
N THR A 138 -13.79 -11.92 -8.19
CA THR A 138 -13.68 -11.43 -9.56
C THR A 138 -15.04 -11.13 -10.15
N ASP A 139 -16.00 -12.02 -9.98
CA ASP A 139 -17.40 -11.85 -10.45
C ASP A 139 -18.09 -10.66 -9.73
N GLN A 140 -17.80 -10.48 -8.44
CA GLN A 140 -18.25 -9.33 -7.68
C GLN A 140 -17.58 -8.02 -8.10
N GLY A 141 -16.49 -8.06 -8.88
CA GLY A 141 -15.83 -6.91 -9.45
C GLY A 141 -14.63 -6.39 -8.67
N PHE A 142 -14.02 -7.22 -7.84
CA PHE A 142 -12.78 -6.88 -7.11
C PHE A 142 -11.51 -7.26 -7.88
N ALA A 143 -11.56 -7.20 -9.20
CA ALA A 143 -10.43 -7.48 -10.07
C ALA A 143 -10.39 -6.56 -11.28
N GLY A 144 -9.23 -6.45 -11.89
CA GLY A 144 -9.03 -5.74 -13.14
C GLY A 144 -8.65 -4.29 -12.96
N ARG A 145 -9.16 -3.44 -13.84
CA ARG A 145 -8.83 -2.01 -13.87
C ARG A 145 -9.48 -1.28 -12.70
N LEU A 146 -8.72 -0.39 -12.06
CA LEU A 146 -9.22 0.45 -11.00
C LEU A 146 -8.64 1.86 -11.06
N LEU A 147 -9.35 2.78 -10.43
CA LEU A 147 -8.91 4.13 -10.15
C LEU A 147 -8.74 4.31 -8.64
N VAL A 148 -7.67 4.99 -8.26
CA VAL A 148 -7.45 5.41 -6.88
C VAL A 148 -7.69 6.91 -6.81
N GLY A 149 -8.67 7.31 -6.00
CA GLY A 149 -8.86 8.68 -5.56
C GLY A 149 -7.99 8.94 -4.33
N ALA A 150 -6.91 9.70 -4.49
CA ALA A 150 -5.97 10.00 -3.42
C ALA A 150 -6.09 11.45 -2.96
N TYR A 151 -5.65 11.72 -1.72
CA TYR A 151 -5.75 13.01 -1.05
C TYR A 151 -4.39 13.49 -0.57
N GLN A 152 -4.29 14.81 -0.35
CA GLN A 152 -3.17 15.41 0.38
C GLN A 152 -3.36 15.24 1.90
N ALA A 153 -4.60 15.14 2.35
CA ALA A 153 -4.93 14.83 3.73
C ALA A 153 -4.54 13.39 4.07
N GLU A 154 -4.05 13.21 5.27
CA GLU A 154 -3.71 11.91 5.86
C GLU A 154 -4.69 11.59 6.99
N LEU A 155 -5.07 10.32 7.13
CA LEU A 155 -5.76 9.82 8.31
C LEU A 155 -4.80 8.96 9.12
N ARG A 156 -4.73 9.24 10.41
CA ARG A 156 -3.93 8.44 11.33
C ARG A 156 -4.70 7.17 11.69
N THR A 157 -4.14 6.02 11.38
CA THR A 157 -4.77 4.72 11.63
C THR A 157 -5.35 4.57 13.04
N PRO A 158 -4.65 4.96 14.15
CA PRO A 158 -5.24 4.89 15.49
C PRO A 158 -6.50 5.74 15.68
N GLU A 159 -6.59 6.89 15.01
CA GLU A 159 -7.77 7.76 15.09
C GLU A 159 -8.98 7.14 14.38
N VAL A 160 -8.72 6.46 13.25
CA VAL A 160 -9.78 5.73 12.51
C VAL A 160 -10.30 4.55 13.35
N TYR A 161 -9.43 3.79 13.99
CA TYR A 161 -9.86 2.72 14.91
C TYR A 161 -10.61 3.25 16.12
N ALA A 162 -10.17 4.35 16.72
CA ALA A 162 -10.89 4.98 17.83
C ALA A 162 -12.29 5.49 17.42
N MET A 163 -12.44 5.96 16.18
CA MET A 163 -13.75 6.32 15.63
C MET A 163 -14.59 5.06 15.36
N PHE A 164 -13.99 4.01 14.81
CA PHE A 164 -14.66 2.74 14.59
C PHE A 164 -15.22 2.13 15.88
N ASP A 165 -14.48 2.19 16.98
CA ASP A 165 -14.93 1.74 18.30
C ASP A 165 -16.17 2.49 18.79
N GLN A 166 -16.40 3.73 18.31
CA GLN A 166 -17.56 4.53 18.67
C GLN A 166 -18.78 4.26 17.80
N ILE A 167 -18.59 4.08 16.48
CA ILE A 167 -19.71 4.05 15.53
C ILE A 167 -19.94 2.69 14.87
N GLY A 168 -18.96 1.77 14.94
CA GLY A 168 -19.04 0.45 14.32
C GLY A 168 -18.91 0.47 12.79
N ALA A 169 -19.13 -0.70 12.18
CA ALA A 169 -19.15 -0.88 10.73
C ALA A 169 -20.55 -0.61 10.15
N GLY A 170 -20.59 -0.14 8.90
CA GLY A 170 -21.81 -0.13 8.11
C GLY A 170 -22.25 -1.55 7.72
N ALA A 171 -23.54 -1.79 7.60
CA ALA A 171 -24.12 -3.13 7.38
C ALA A 171 -23.72 -3.75 6.02
N THR A 172 -23.34 -2.95 5.04
CA THR A 172 -23.04 -3.38 3.67
C THR A 172 -21.64 -2.99 3.21
N ASP A 173 -20.79 -2.49 4.13
CA ASP A 173 -19.46 -2.02 3.77
C ASP A 173 -18.49 -3.18 3.51
N ASN A 174 -17.79 -3.13 2.38
CA ASN A 174 -16.70 -4.05 2.07
C ASN A 174 -15.46 -3.83 2.96
N ASN A 175 -15.38 -2.67 3.60
CA ASN A 175 -14.34 -2.31 4.56
C ASN A 175 -15.01 -1.82 5.86
N HIS A 176 -14.83 -2.54 6.95
CA HIS A 176 -15.43 -2.20 8.23
C HIS A 176 -15.00 -0.82 8.77
N LEU A 177 -13.82 -0.33 8.39
CA LEU A 177 -13.33 1.00 8.77
C LEU A 177 -13.93 2.13 7.91
N GLN A 178 -14.71 1.82 6.88
CA GLN A 178 -15.20 2.79 5.90
C GLN A 178 -16.00 3.91 6.55
N GLN A 179 -16.97 3.61 7.41
CA GLN A 179 -17.80 4.65 8.08
C GLN A 179 -16.95 5.53 8.99
N ALA A 180 -16.00 4.96 9.71
CA ALA A 180 -15.07 5.71 10.56
C ALA A 180 -14.20 6.66 9.73
N SER A 181 -13.65 6.15 8.62
CA SER A 181 -12.86 6.96 7.69
C SER A 181 -13.67 8.09 7.07
N ILE A 182 -14.90 7.81 6.62
CA ILE A 182 -15.82 8.83 6.04
C ILE A 182 -16.19 9.89 7.09
N SER A 183 -16.43 9.49 8.34
CA SER A 183 -16.74 10.44 9.41
C SER A 183 -15.58 11.42 9.66
N LEU A 184 -14.34 10.96 9.57
CA LEU A 184 -13.15 11.79 9.72
C LEU A 184 -12.78 12.54 8.43
N HIS A 185 -13.13 12.00 7.26
CA HIS A 185 -12.83 12.55 5.94
C HIS A 185 -14.02 12.40 4.99
N PRO A 186 -15.03 13.28 5.06
CA PRO A 186 -16.29 13.17 4.29
C PRO A 186 -16.12 13.13 2.77
N ARG A 187 -15.04 13.73 2.22
CA ARG A 187 -14.74 13.68 0.78
C ARG A 187 -14.56 12.25 0.26
N SER A 188 -14.12 11.31 1.10
CA SER A 188 -14.04 9.89 0.72
C SER A 188 -15.42 9.29 0.44
N GLY A 189 -16.44 9.65 1.24
CA GLY A 189 -17.82 9.23 1.00
C GLY A 189 -18.36 9.79 -0.31
N GLN A 190 -18.16 11.08 -0.56
CA GLN A 190 -18.55 11.72 -1.81
C GLN A 190 -17.87 11.02 -3.02
N ALA A 191 -16.57 10.71 -2.92
CA ALA A 191 -15.87 10.06 -4.01
C ALA A 191 -16.38 8.64 -4.29
N ILE A 192 -16.79 7.88 -3.26
CA ILE A 192 -17.44 6.58 -3.42
C ILE A 192 -18.76 6.72 -4.19
N ASP A 193 -19.64 7.63 -3.72
CA ASP A 193 -20.96 7.82 -4.31
C ASP A 193 -20.85 8.22 -5.78
N GLU A 194 -19.98 9.18 -6.11
CA GLU A 194 -19.76 9.63 -7.47
C GLU A 194 -19.16 8.53 -8.37
N ALA A 195 -18.24 7.71 -7.86
CA ALA A 195 -17.68 6.61 -8.62
C ALA A 195 -18.74 5.57 -8.97
N LEU A 196 -19.58 5.19 -8.01
CA LEU A 196 -20.67 4.23 -8.22
C LEU A 196 -21.70 4.77 -9.22
N GLN A 197 -22.11 6.05 -9.10
CA GLN A 197 -23.03 6.71 -10.04
C GLN A 197 -22.45 6.81 -11.46
N ALA A 198 -21.12 6.97 -11.58
CA ALA A 198 -20.41 7.04 -12.84
C ALA A 198 -20.09 5.66 -13.47
N GLY A 199 -20.52 4.56 -12.85
CA GLY A 199 -20.42 3.21 -13.42
C GLY A 199 -19.26 2.36 -12.89
N ALA A 200 -18.65 2.74 -11.76
CA ALA A 200 -17.77 1.81 -11.03
C ALA A 200 -18.59 0.61 -10.54
N LYS A 201 -18.03 -0.59 -10.64
CA LYS A 201 -18.67 -1.82 -10.14
C LYS A 201 -18.55 -1.94 -8.63
N GLN A 202 -17.42 -1.49 -8.10
CA GLN A 202 -17.14 -1.41 -6.66
C GLN A 202 -16.44 -0.07 -6.37
N ALA A 203 -16.78 0.55 -5.25
CA ALA A 203 -16.04 1.69 -4.71
C ALA A 203 -16.05 1.66 -3.19
N PHE A 204 -14.89 1.85 -2.56
CA PHE A 204 -14.74 1.78 -1.10
C PHE A 204 -13.45 2.45 -0.64
N VAL A 205 -13.36 2.73 0.66
CA VAL A 205 -12.13 3.23 1.29
C VAL A 205 -11.07 2.14 1.36
N SER A 206 -9.83 2.46 1.03
CA SER A 206 -8.68 1.55 1.15
C SER A 206 -8.12 1.56 2.58
N GLY A 207 -8.13 0.41 3.25
CA GLY A 207 -7.61 0.27 4.62
C GLY A 207 -8.26 1.28 5.59
N SER A 208 -7.46 2.02 6.34
CA SER A 208 -7.93 3.12 7.20
C SER A 208 -8.22 4.41 6.44
N GLY A 209 -8.02 4.46 5.14
CA GLY A 209 -8.26 5.62 4.30
C GLY A 209 -7.12 6.67 4.35
N PRO A 210 -7.38 7.90 3.84
CA PRO A 210 -8.63 8.34 3.22
C PRO A 210 -8.84 7.91 1.77
N SER A 211 -7.85 7.27 1.10
CA SER A 211 -7.95 6.92 -0.33
C SER A 211 -9.16 6.04 -0.63
N VAL A 212 -9.75 6.29 -1.80
CA VAL A 212 -10.88 5.53 -2.35
C VAL A 212 -10.42 4.72 -3.54
N ILE A 213 -10.79 3.44 -3.56
CA ILE A 213 -10.59 2.53 -4.69
C ILE A 213 -11.90 2.43 -5.45
N ALA A 214 -11.86 2.57 -6.76
CA ALA A 214 -13.02 2.36 -7.64
C ALA A 214 -12.66 1.37 -8.76
N PHE A 215 -13.21 0.16 -8.72
CA PHE A 215 -13.08 -0.82 -9.80
C PHE A 215 -14.01 -0.48 -10.94
N VAL A 216 -13.45 -0.40 -12.15
CA VAL A 216 -14.17 0.04 -13.36
C VAL A 216 -14.14 -1.03 -14.44
N PRO A 217 -15.34 -1.47 -14.93
CA PRO A 217 -15.41 -2.60 -15.85
C PRO A 217 -14.93 -2.28 -17.26
N THR A 218 -14.96 -1.00 -17.67
CA THR A 218 -14.65 -0.56 -19.04
C THR A 218 -13.84 0.74 -19.04
N ASP A 219 -13.24 1.06 -20.20
CA ASP A 219 -12.58 2.36 -20.39
C ASP A 219 -13.56 3.54 -20.32
N ASP A 220 -14.80 3.34 -20.76
CA ASP A 220 -15.84 4.36 -20.66
C ASP A 220 -16.22 4.66 -19.22
N ALA A 221 -16.40 3.63 -18.39
CA ALA A 221 -16.63 3.78 -16.97
C ALA A 221 -15.43 4.47 -16.29
N ALA A 222 -14.19 4.10 -16.65
CA ALA A 222 -13.00 4.76 -16.13
C ALA A 222 -12.99 6.26 -16.45
N ARG A 223 -13.29 6.63 -17.70
CA ARG A 223 -13.40 8.05 -18.10
C ARG A 223 -14.53 8.78 -17.39
N ALA A 224 -15.67 8.13 -17.22
CA ALA A 224 -16.81 8.71 -16.50
C ALA A 224 -16.48 9.00 -15.03
N VAL A 225 -15.89 8.04 -14.32
CA VAL A 225 -15.44 8.22 -12.91
C VAL A 225 -14.38 9.32 -12.81
N GLN A 226 -13.37 9.33 -13.70
CA GLN A 226 -12.37 10.39 -13.72
C GLN A 226 -13.01 11.77 -13.90
N SER A 227 -13.95 11.89 -14.84
CA SER A 227 -14.66 13.16 -15.10
C SER A 227 -15.49 13.60 -13.91
N ALA A 228 -16.23 12.69 -13.25
CA ALA A 228 -17.02 12.99 -12.05
C ALA A 228 -16.12 13.51 -10.93
N TRP A 229 -15.06 12.80 -10.59
CA TRP A 229 -14.12 13.20 -9.56
C TRP A 229 -13.39 14.52 -9.84
N GLN A 230 -13.08 14.81 -11.12
CA GLN A 230 -12.46 16.08 -11.52
C GLN A 230 -13.43 17.25 -11.43
N GLN A 231 -14.71 17.07 -11.84
CA GLN A 231 -15.74 18.11 -11.82
C GLN A 231 -16.11 18.50 -10.38
N SER A 232 -16.31 17.51 -9.52
CA SER A 232 -16.68 17.75 -8.11
C SER A 232 -15.49 18.12 -7.23
N ARG A 233 -14.26 17.84 -7.70
CA ARG A 233 -13.03 18.00 -6.91
C ARG A 233 -13.07 17.23 -5.58
N CYS A 234 -13.77 16.09 -5.56
CA CYS A 234 -13.88 15.26 -4.37
C CYS A 234 -12.59 14.50 -4.05
N VAL A 235 -11.65 14.40 -4.99
CA VAL A 235 -10.30 13.85 -4.79
C VAL A 235 -9.23 14.87 -5.22
N ASP A 236 -8.02 14.76 -4.67
CA ASP A 236 -6.91 15.65 -5.03
C ASP A 236 -6.08 15.09 -6.19
N ARG A 237 -6.05 13.76 -6.33
CA ARG A 237 -5.33 13.04 -7.39
C ARG A 237 -6.10 11.79 -7.81
N ILE A 238 -5.94 11.42 -9.09
CA ILE A 238 -6.50 10.19 -9.65
C ILE A 238 -5.34 9.36 -10.20
N ILE A 239 -5.21 8.13 -9.73
CA ILE A 239 -4.19 7.19 -10.16
C ILE A 239 -4.90 6.00 -10.81
N ALA A 240 -4.59 5.73 -12.09
CA ALA A 240 -5.11 4.55 -12.78
C ALA A 240 -4.14 3.37 -12.60
N THR A 241 -4.67 2.22 -12.21
CA THR A 241 -3.90 0.99 -12.02
C THR A 241 -4.79 -0.24 -12.21
N LYS A 242 -4.33 -1.39 -11.78
CA LYS A 242 -5.07 -2.66 -11.81
C LYS A 242 -4.71 -3.55 -10.62
N ALA A 243 -5.65 -4.43 -10.26
CA ALA A 243 -5.45 -5.48 -9.25
C ALA A 243 -5.98 -6.82 -9.82
N PRO A 244 -5.42 -7.96 -9.39
CA PRO A 244 -4.31 -8.08 -8.46
C PRO A 244 -2.97 -7.64 -9.06
N ALA A 245 -1.96 -7.46 -8.22
CA ALA A 245 -0.59 -7.20 -8.61
C ALA A 245 0.37 -8.01 -7.74
N HIS A 246 1.53 -8.36 -8.32
CA HIS A 246 2.59 -9.11 -7.63
C HIS A 246 3.90 -8.31 -7.68
N PRO A 247 4.75 -8.40 -6.67
CA PRO A 247 6.08 -7.81 -6.72
C PRO A 247 6.94 -8.54 -7.76
N ILE A 248 7.82 -7.80 -8.42
CA ILE A 248 8.75 -8.35 -9.41
C ILE A 248 10.15 -7.87 -9.06
N VAL A 249 11.11 -8.79 -9.02
CA VAL A 249 12.53 -8.48 -8.85
C VAL A 249 13.22 -8.60 -10.21
N HIS A 250 13.94 -7.55 -10.61
CA HIS A 250 14.78 -7.56 -11.80
C HIS A 250 16.23 -7.33 -11.40
N ILE A 251 17.13 -8.17 -11.93
CA ILE A 251 18.58 -7.97 -11.83
C ILE A 251 19.00 -7.18 -13.07
N ILE A 252 19.57 -6.00 -12.85
CA ILE A 252 20.14 -5.17 -13.91
C ILE A 252 21.65 -5.33 -13.81
N ALA A 253 22.25 -5.93 -14.85
CA ALA A 253 23.70 -6.14 -14.95
C ALA A 253 24.40 -4.86 -15.45
#